data_0e26fc4061898175c08a6219138e18ec
#
_entry.id   0e26fc4061898175c08a6219138e18ec
#
_cell.length_a   1.000
_cell.length_b   1.000
_cell.length_c   1.000
_cell.angle_alpha   90.00
_cell.angle_beta   90.00
_cell.angle_gamma   90.00
#
_symmetry.space_group_name_H-M   'P 1'
#
loop_
_entity.id
_entity.type
_entity.pdbx_description
1 polymer ?
#
loop_
_entity_poly.entity_id
_entity_poly.type
_entity_poly.pdbx_seq_one_letter_code
_entity_poly.pdbx_strand_id
1 'polypeptide(L)'
;ITNTVTVTADGLTVPLTDTATVNAESAARLTIAKAICPVTVTEKGEVTYTFIIQNHGNTAVTEGIVISDTFDPILTNLAVTFNGAAWTAPTNYTYEAATGEFATVAGNVTVPAATYTQDTATGRWSVTPGTSTLMVKGTI
;
A
#
# COMPACT_ATOMS: atom_id res chain seq x y z
N ILE A 1 -19.67 0.64 -16.86
CA ILE A 1 -19.53 -0.20 -18.08
C ILE A 1 -20.89 -0.79 -18.38
N THR A 2 -21.47 -0.47 -19.52
CA THR A 2 -22.78 -1.00 -19.95
C THR A 2 -22.56 -2.01 -21.06
N ASN A 3 -23.16 -3.18 -20.92
CA ASN A 3 -23.21 -4.22 -21.92
C ASN A 3 -24.65 -4.30 -22.49
N THR A 4 -24.78 -4.37 -23.81
CA THR A 4 -26.07 -4.40 -24.50
C THR A 4 -26.19 -5.71 -25.26
N VAL A 5 -27.29 -6.41 -25.07
CA VAL A 5 -27.69 -7.55 -25.89
C VAL A 5 -28.75 -7.11 -26.89
N THR A 6 -28.67 -7.60 -28.12
CA THR A 6 -29.63 -7.31 -29.18
C THR A 6 -30.10 -8.63 -29.77
N VAL A 7 -31.42 -8.76 -29.95
CA VAL A 7 -32.07 -9.90 -30.60
C VAL A 7 -32.76 -9.43 -31.87
N THR A 8 -32.46 -10.09 -32.98
CA THR A 8 -33.16 -9.91 -34.27
C THR A 8 -33.76 -11.23 -34.72
N ALA A 9 -34.93 -11.20 -35.29
CA ALA A 9 -35.58 -12.38 -35.84
C ALA A 9 -36.48 -11.99 -37.02
N ASP A 10 -36.75 -12.96 -37.92
CA ASP A 10 -37.72 -12.77 -38.99
C ASP A 10 -39.10 -12.51 -38.38
N GLY A 11 -39.74 -11.42 -38.82
CA GLY A 11 -41.04 -10.99 -38.29
C GLY A 11 -40.94 -9.93 -37.16
N LEU A 12 -39.76 -9.64 -36.63
CA LEU A 12 -39.54 -8.48 -35.78
C LEU A 12 -39.27 -7.24 -36.65
N THR A 13 -40.12 -6.22 -36.54
CA THR A 13 -39.95 -4.94 -37.24
C THR A 13 -38.91 -4.07 -36.60
N VAL A 14 -38.58 -4.30 -35.30
CA VAL A 14 -37.56 -3.58 -34.54
C VAL A 14 -36.79 -4.61 -33.69
N PRO A 15 -35.44 -4.56 -33.65
CA PRO A 15 -34.67 -5.39 -32.76
C PRO A 15 -35.05 -5.18 -31.29
N LEU A 16 -35.07 -6.25 -30.52
CA LEU A 16 -35.22 -6.18 -29.07
C LEU A 16 -33.83 -5.99 -28.45
N THR A 17 -33.71 -5.05 -27.53
CA THR A 17 -32.46 -4.78 -26.82
C THR A 17 -32.70 -4.75 -25.32
N ASP A 18 -31.70 -5.23 -24.57
CA ASP A 18 -31.62 -5.05 -23.12
C ASP A 18 -30.19 -4.73 -22.68
N THR A 19 -30.03 -4.09 -21.53
CA THR A 19 -28.74 -3.62 -21.04
C THR A 19 -28.51 -4.06 -19.62
N ALA A 20 -27.26 -4.44 -19.33
CA ALA A 20 -26.75 -4.62 -17.97
C ALA A 20 -25.59 -3.65 -17.72
N THR A 21 -25.60 -3.01 -16.56
CA THR A 21 -24.57 -2.03 -16.20
C THR A 21 -23.83 -2.48 -14.96
N VAL A 22 -22.48 -2.42 -15.02
CA VAL A 22 -21.60 -2.56 -13.87
C VAL A 22 -20.89 -1.24 -13.61
N ASN A 23 -20.91 -0.79 -12.36
CA ASN A 23 -20.19 0.39 -11.93
C ASN A 23 -18.76 -0.03 -11.57
N ALA A 24 -17.76 0.62 -12.20
CA ALA A 24 -16.37 0.48 -11.82
C ALA A 24 -16.03 1.59 -10.84
N GLU A 25 -15.52 1.24 -9.67
CA GLU A 25 -15.03 2.18 -8.67
C GLU A 25 -13.51 2.33 -8.79
N SER A 26 -13.03 3.56 -8.61
CA SER A 26 -11.62 3.84 -8.41
C SER A 26 -11.39 4.05 -6.93
N ALA A 27 -10.69 3.13 -6.29
CA ALA A 27 -10.42 3.19 -4.85
C ALA A 27 -9.05 2.61 -4.52
N ALA A 28 -8.42 3.19 -3.49
CA ALA A 28 -7.28 2.58 -2.82
C ALA A 28 -7.77 1.64 -1.72
N ARG A 29 -7.06 0.52 -1.51
CA ARG A 29 -7.32 -0.45 -0.43
C ARG A 29 -6.01 -0.81 0.22
N LEU A 30 -5.68 -0.12 1.32
CA LEU A 30 -4.40 -0.27 2.01
C LEU A 30 -4.46 -1.33 3.10
N THR A 31 -3.36 -2.07 3.22
CA THR A 31 -3.02 -2.92 4.36
C THR A 31 -1.62 -2.58 4.84
N ILE A 32 -1.33 -2.82 6.11
CA ILE A 32 0.00 -2.66 6.68
C ILE A 32 0.39 -3.91 7.46
N ALA A 33 1.65 -4.32 7.33
CA ALA A 33 2.27 -5.35 8.15
C ALA A 33 3.54 -4.79 8.78
N LYS A 34 3.79 -5.15 10.06
CA LYS A 34 5.00 -4.78 10.82
C LYS A 34 5.78 -6.03 11.15
N ALA A 35 7.08 -6.01 10.92
CA ALA A 35 8.02 -7.06 11.31
C ALA A 35 9.23 -6.46 12.01
N ILE A 36 9.91 -7.26 12.82
CA ILE A 36 11.18 -6.91 13.49
C ILE A 36 12.22 -7.97 13.20
N CYS A 37 13.46 -7.54 12.99
CA CYS A 37 14.61 -8.43 12.83
C CYS A 37 15.87 -7.77 13.43
N PRO A 38 16.65 -8.50 14.24
CA PRO A 38 16.35 -9.84 14.77
C PRO A 38 15.26 -9.81 15.84
N VAL A 39 14.62 -10.95 16.09
CA VAL A 39 13.60 -11.09 17.15
C VAL A 39 14.19 -11.26 18.55
N THR A 40 15.49 -11.51 18.63
CA THR A 40 16.27 -11.58 19.88
C THR A 40 17.55 -10.81 19.70
N VAL A 41 17.82 -9.89 20.62
CA VAL A 41 18.97 -9.02 20.59
C VAL A 41 19.44 -8.79 22.03
N THR A 42 20.75 -8.61 22.21
CA THR A 42 21.33 -8.17 23.48
C THR A 42 21.22 -6.66 23.63
N GLU A 43 21.39 -6.17 24.86
CA GLU A 43 21.52 -4.71 25.13
C GLU A 43 22.55 -4.07 24.19
N LYS A 44 22.23 -2.90 23.67
CA LYS A 44 22.97 -2.17 22.63
C LYS A 44 23.01 -2.89 21.26
N GLY A 45 22.17 -3.91 21.07
CA GLY A 45 22.03 -4.55 19.78
C GLY A 45 21.20 -3.71 18.81
N GLU A 46 21.44 -3.93 17.53
CA GLU A 46 20.67 -3.28 16.47
C GLU A 46 19.43 -4.10 16.13
N VAL A 47 18.32 -3.40 15.91
CA VAL A 47 17.07 -3.97 15.41
C VAL A 47 16.58 -3.17 14.19
N THR A 48 15.86 -3.83 13.33
CA THR A 48 15.20 -3.21 12.19
C THR A 48 13.71 -3.55 12.23
N TYR A 49 12.89 -2.52 12.32
CA TYR A 49 11.45 -2.61 12.09
C TYR A 49 11.18 -2.39 10.60
N THR A 50 10.40 -3.27 10.02
CA THR A 50 9.97 -3.17 8.62
C THR A 50 8.46 -3.05 8.57
N PHE A 51 7.97 -1.98 7.96
CA PHE A 51 6.56 -1.74 7.69
C PHE A 51 6.33 -1.92 6.20
N ILE A 52 5.50 -2.88 5.84
CA ILE A 52 5.11 -3.14 4.46
C ILE A 52 3.69 -2.65 4.27
N ILE A 53 3.51 -1.67 3.39
CA ILE A 53 2.22 -1.12 3.03
C ILE A 53 1.86 -1.65 1.66
N GLN A 54 0.70 -2.29 1.55
CA GLN A 54 0.20 -2.81 0.28
C GLN A 54 -1.11 -2.14 -0.09
N ASN A 55 -1.23 -1.83 -1.37
CA ASN A 55 -2.45 -1.32 -1.96
C ASN A 55 -3.03 -2.36 -2.91
N HIS A 56 -4.18 -2.89 -2.57
CA HIS A 56 -4.94 -3.85 -3.37
C HIS A 56 -5.98 -3.17 -4.28
N GLY A 57 -6.06 -1.85 -4.21
CA GLY A 57 -6.96 -1.03 -5.03
C GLY A 57 -6.30 -0.54 -6.31
N ASN A 58 -7.13 -0.06 -7.22
CA ASN A 58 -6.72 0.42 -8.55
C ASN A 58 -6.32 1.90 -8.59
N THR A 59 -6.25 2.57 -7.44
CA THR A 59 -5.84 3.97 -7.32
C THR A 59 -4.63 4.08 -6.42
N ALA A 60 -3.57 4.74 -6.89
CA ALA A 60 -2.40 5.03 -6.07
C ALA A 60 -2.76 6.02 -4.95
N VAL A 61 -2.08 5.91 -3.81
CA VAL A 61 -2.16 6.89 -2.73
C VAL A 61 -0.86 7.69 -2.70
N THR A 62 -0.97 8.98 -2.93
CA THR A 62 0.18 9.90 -3.03
C THR A 62 0.21 10.92 -1.89
N GLU A 63 -0.85 11.01 -1.10
CA GLU A 63 -1.00 12.01 -0.05
C GLU A 63 -1.71 11.42 1.18
N GLY A 64 -1.56 12.09 2.31
CA GLY A 64 -2.35 11.85 3.53
C GLY A 64 -1.98 10.62 4.35
N ILE A 65 -1.03 9.78 3.91
CA ILE A 65 -0.58 8.63 4.70
C ILE A 65 0.39 9.12 5.77
N VAL A 66 0.09 8.77 7.03
CA VAL A 66 1.00 8.90 8.17
C VAL A 66 1.13 7.52 8.81
N ILE A 67 2.37 7.06 8.96
CA ILE A 67 2.70 5.86 9.72
C ILE A 67 3.22 6.33 11.07
N SER A 68 2.57 5.92 12.15
CA SER A 68 2.99 6.22 13.52
C SER A 68 3.22 4.93 14.30
N ASP A 69 4.19 4.98 15.21
CA ASP A 69 4.53 3.88 16.10
C ASP A 69 5.14 4.45 17.40
N THR A 70 5.12 3.68 18.46
CA THR A 70 5.88 3.96 19.67
C THR A 70 6.81 2.78 19.92
N PHE A 71 8.10 3.00 19.71
CA PHE A 71 9.09 1.92 19.90
C PHE A 71 9.33 1.64 21.37
N ASP A 72 9.11 0.38 21.74
CA ASP A 72 9.45 -0.16 23.06
C ASP A 72 10.21 -1.49 22.84
N PRO A 73 11.50 -1.53 23.22
CA PRO A 73 12.32 -0.46 23.84
C PRO A 73 12.56 0.73 22.92
N ILE A 74 12.82 1.89 23.54
CA ILE A 74 13.19 3.13 22.85
C ILE A 74 14.46 2.90 22.03
N LEU A 75 14.47 3.38 20.81
CA LEU A 75 15.59 3.24 19.89
C LEU A 75 16.51 4.47 19.93
N THR A 76 17.81 4.22 19.77
CA THR A 76 18.82 5.26 19.54
C THR A 76 19.48 5.07 18.18
N ASN A 77 20.18 6.09 17.67
CA ASN A 77 20.89 6.04 16.38
C ASN A 77 20.02 5.59 15.21
N LEU A 78 18.84 6.20 15.06
CA LEU A 78 17.91 5.81 14.00
C LEU A 78 18.48 6.03 12.61
N ALA A 79 18.30 5.02 11.76
CA ALA A 79 18.45 5.11 10.31
C ALA A 79 17.13 4.68 9.66
N VAL A 80 16.51 5.59 8.92
CA VAL A 80 15.20 5.37 8.31
C VAL A 80 15.34 5.36 6.80
N THR A 81 14.70 4.40 6.16
CA THR A 81 14.63 4.34 4.69
C THR A 81 13.21 4.09 4.23
N PHE A 82 12.83 4.67 3.10
CA PHE A 82 11.56 4.41 2.43
C PHE A 82 11.83 3.99 0.98
N ASN A 83 11.35 2.80 0.61
CA ASN A 83 11.63 2.18 -0.70
C ASN A 83 13.12 2.19 -1.05
N GLY A 84 14.00 1.99 -0.04
CA GLY A 84 15.45 2.00 -0.18
C GLY A 84 16.12 3.39 -0.18
N ALA A 85 15.36 4.47 -0.26
CA ALA A 85 15.89 5.83 -0.15
C ALA A 85 16.04 6.25 1.32
N ALA A 86 17.18 6.84 1.70
CA ALA A 86 17.40 7.33 3.05
C ALA A 86 16.49 8.54 3.36
N TRP A 87 15.90 8.51 4.55
CA TRP A 87 15.05 9.57 5.08
C TRP A 87 15.71 10.30 6.24
N THR A 88 15.37 11.58 6.39
CA THR A 88 15.93 12.46 7.44
C THR A 88 14.83 13.13 8.25
N ALA A 89 15.08 13.31 9.54
CA ALA A 89 14.27 14.13 10.40
C ALA A 89 14.71 15.62 10.30
N PRO A 90 13.79 16.58 10.44
CA PRO A 90 12.34 16.43 10.56
C PRO A 90 11.62 16.42 9.21
N THR A 91 12.34 16.33 8.08
CA THR A 91 11.77 16.48 6.73
C THR A 91 10.81 15.34 6.38
N ASN A 92 11.22 14.10 6.67
CA ASN A 92 10.45 12.91 6.27
C ASN A 92 9.74 12.24 7.43
N TYR A 93 10.28 12.37 8.65
CA TYR A 93 9.70 11.78 9.87
C TYR A 93 10.09 12.61 11.09
N THR A 94 9.37 12.40 12.19
CA THR A 94 9.71 12.88 13.53
C THR A 94 9.96 11.69 14.45
N TYR A 95 10.84 11.87 15.42
CA TYR A 95 11.11 10.89 16.45
C TYR A 95 11.40 11.58 17.78
N GLU A 96 10.66 11.20 18.83
CA GLU A 96 10.87 11.70 20.19
C GLU A 96 11.65 10.65 20.99
N ALA A 97 12.94 10.94 21.22
CA ALA A 97 13.84 10.01 21.88
C ALA A 97 13.53 9.75 23.36
N ALA A 98 12.71 10.59 23.99
CA ALA A 98 12.30 10.40 25.38
C ALA A 98 11.14 9.41 25.52
N THR A 99 10.30 9.30 24.50
CA THR A 99 9.06 8.48 24.54
C THR A 99 9.06 7.33 23.55
N GLY A 100 9.97 7.33 22.56
CA GLY A 100 9.99 6.35 21.48
C GLY A 100 8.96 6.62 20.39
N GLU A 101 8.23 7.76 20.46
CA GLU A 101 7.22 8.10 19.47
C GLU A 101 7.86 8.43 18.12
N PHE A 102 7.39 7.74 17.09
CA PHE A 102 7.78 7.92 15.70
C PHE A 102 6.57 8.24 14.84
N ALA A 103 6.70 9.18 13.93
CA ALA A 103 5.67 9.46 12.92
C ALA A 103 6.29 9.93 11.61
N THR A 104 5.78 9.45 10.48
CA THR A 104 6.15 9.99 9.18
C THR A 104 5.43 11.31 8.92
N VAL A 105 6.07 12.21 8.18
CA VAL A 105 5.46 13.47 7.76
C VAL A 105 4.50 13.19 6.60
N ALA A 106 3.28 13.73 6.70
CA ALA A 106 2.26 13.58 5.67
C ALA A 106 2.77 14.04 4.29
N GLY A 107 2.41 13.29 3.24
CA GLY A 107 2.85 13.56 1.87
C GLY A 107 4.17 12.89 1.47
N ASN A 108 4.92 12.34 2.42
CA ASN A 108 6.17 11.61 2.11
C ASN A 108 5.94 10.12 1.83
N VAL A 109 4.88 9.53 2.39
CA VAL A 109 4.53 8.13 2.16
C VAL A 109 3.60 8.04 0.96
N THR A 110 4.02 7.28 -0.04
CA THR A 110 3.22 6.99 -1.24
C THR A 110 3.11 5.49 -1.45
N VAL A 111 1.98 5.03 -1.95
CA VAL A 111 1.78 3.61 -2.28
C VAL A 111 1.18 3.50 -3.68
N PRO A 112 1.85 2.81 -4.62
CA PRO A 112 1.33 2.65 -5.97
C PRO A 112 0.02 1.86 -5.99
N ALA A 113 -0.73 1.98 -7.08
CA ALA A 113 -1.90 1.15 -7.32
C ALA A 113 -1.51 -0.31 -7.52
N ALA A 114 -2.45 -1.23 -7.27
CA ALA A 114 -2.33 -2.61 -7.71
C ALA A 114 -2.31 -2.71 -9.23
N THR A 115 -1.59 -3.70 -9.74
CA THR A 115 -1.57 -4.06 -11.15
C THR A 115 -2.47 -5.26 -11.39
N TYR A 116 -3.33 -5.18 -12.40
CA TYR A 116 -4.25 -6.24 -12.80
C TYR A 116 -3.81 -6.78 -14.15
N THR A 117 -3.58 -8.09 -14.23
CA THR A 117 -3.14 -8.75 -15.46
C THR A 117 -4.10 -9.89 -15.79
N GLN A 118 -4.55 -9.93 -17.05
CA GLN A 118 -5.35 -11.04 -17.53
C GLN A 118 -4.49 -12.02 -18.32
N ASP A 119 -4.57 -13.29 -17.95
CA ASP A 119 -4.05 -14.38 -18.77
C ASP A 119 -4.98 -14.56 -19.97
N THR A 120 -4.49 -14.26 -21.15
CA THR A 120 -5.26 -14.30 -22.39
C THR A 120 -5.64 -15.72 -22.82
N ALA A 121 -4.92 -16.75 -22.36
CA ALA A 121 -5.21 -18.16 -22.68
C ALA A 121 -6.34 -18.72 -21.80
N THR A 122 -6.40 -18.32 -20.53
CA THR A 122 -7.37 -18.85 -19.56
C THR A 122 -8.48 -17.85 -19.20
N GLY A 123 -8.31 -16.58 -19.54
CA GLY A 123 -9.20 -15.49 -19.13
C GLY A 123 -9.11 -15.12 -17.65
N ARG A 124 -8.21 -15.76 -16.87
CA ARG A 124 -8.06 -15.49 -15.44
C ARG A 124 -7.37 -14.16 -15.19
N TRP A 125 -7.88 -13.44 -14.19
CA TRP A 125 -7.22 -12.23 -13.67
C TRP A 125 -6.33 -12.55 -12.49
N SER A 126 -5.15 -11.94 -12.47
CA SER A 126 -4.24 -11.87 -11.32
C SER A 126 -4.07 -10.43 -10.87
N VAL A 127 -3.87 -10.26 -9.57
CA VAL A 127 -3.67 -8.95 -8.94
C VAL A 127 -2.33 -8.96 -8.23
N THR A 128 -1.47 -8.00 -8.57
CA THR A 128 -0.23 -7.73 -7.85
C THR A 128 -0.40 -6.43 -7.07
N PRO A 129 -0.42 -6.46 -5.73
CA PRO A 129 -0.56 -5.24 -4.93
C PRO A 129 0.56 -4.24 -5.20
N GLY A 130 0.22 -2.97 -5.24
CA GLY A 130 1.20 -1.91 -5.14
C GLY A 130 1.83 -1.95 -3.74
N THR A 131 3.15 -1.86 -3.63
CA THR A 131 3.84 -2.06 -2.34
C THR A 131 4.82 -0.93 -2.08
N SER A 132 4.85 -0.47 -0.83
CA SER A 132 5.88 0.43 -0.32
C SER A 132 6.39 -0.09 1.02
N THR A 133 7.68 0.15 1.28
CA THR A 133 8.36 -0.37 2.47
C THR A 133 9.05 0.76 3.22
N LEU A 134 8.70 0.93 4.48
CA LEU A 134 9.42 1.77 5.44
C LEU A 134 10.25 0.88 6.35
N MET A 135 11.52 1.18 6.50
CA MET A 135 12.40 0.49 7.43
C MET A 135 12.95 1.49 8.43
N VAL A 136 12.89 1.13 9.71
CA VAL A 136 13.45 1.90 10.82
C VAL A 136 14.43 1.00 11.53
N LYS A 137 15.72 1.30 11.39
CA LYS A 137 16.82 0.64 12.09
C LYS A 137 17.24 1.50 13.27
N GLY A 138 17.54 0.88 14.40
CA GLY A 138 18.02 1.57 15.59
C GLY A 138 18.73 0.62 16.53
N THR A 139 19.34 1.20 17.57
CA THR A 139 20.00 0.49 18.65
C THR A 139 19.13 0.54 19.91
N ILE A 140 18.98 -0.59 20.59
CA ILE A 140 18.29 -0.72 21.86
C ILE A 140 19.20 -0.27 23.01
#